data_aaa83561b16d48f9929b3f917f9b29e6
#
_entry.id   aaa83561b16d48f9929b3f917f9b29e6
#
_cell.length_a   1.000
_cell.length_b   1.000
_cell.length_c   1.000
_cell.angle_alpha   90.00
_cell.angle_beta   90.00
_cell.angle_gamma   90.00
#
_symmetry.space_group_name_H-M   'P 1'
#
loop_
_entity.id
_entity.type
_entity.pdbx_description
1 polymer ?
#
loop_
_entity_poly.entity_id
_entity_poly.type
_entity_poly.pdbx_seq_one_letter_code
_entity_poly.pdbx_strand_id
1 'polypeptide(L)'
;MSIGEEKLKQAREHMVEAQLRGRDITDPRVLTAMGTVPRHRFVPDDLRRQAYADGPVRLEKGQTISQPYIVALMAQLLELEGEETVLEIGTGSGYQAAVLSMLAAKVYSLERIPELARLAADKLRTLGYDKVEVLERDGSNGLPEHAPYLAIVVTAAAPKPPEPLKEQLAPEGRLVVPVGSQEGQILERWRKGERGALSQERIAPVAFVPLMGEHGWKTDHRPFWAR
;
A
#
# COMPACT_ATOMS: atom_id res chain seq x y z
N MET A 1 -7.58 -11.93 -27.34
CA MET A 1 -6.15 -12.17 -27.62
C MET A 1 -5.35 -11.74 -26.40
N SER A 2 -4.53 -12.65 -25.85
CA SER A 2 -3.60 -12.38 -24.74
C SER A 2 -2.57 -11.35 -25.20
N ILE A 3 -2.25 -10.37 -24.35
CA ILE A 3 -1.10 -9.47 -24.59
C ILE A 3 0.16 -10.29 -24.32
N GLY A 4 1.13 -10.25 -25.26
CA GLY A 4 2.42 -10.90 -25.05
C GLY A 4 3.21 -10.27 -23.90
N GLU A 5 3.96 -11.08 -23.15
CA GLU A 5 4.79 -10.65 -22.01
C GLU A 5 5.73 -9.49 -22.34
N GLU A 6 6.27 -9.45 -23.57
CA GLU A 6 7.16 -8.36 -24.01
C GLU A 6 6.46 -7.00 -24.04
N LYS A 7 5.20 -6.94 -24.51
CA LYS A 7 4.41 -5.70 -24.47
C LYS A 7 4.09 -5.24 -23.05
N LEU A 8 3.86 -6.17 -22.15
CA LEU A 8 3.62 -5.86 -20.72
C LEU A 8 4.90 -5.36 -20.05
N LYS A 9 6.05 -5.89 -20.42
CA LYS A 9 7.36 -5.41 -19.96
C LYS A 9 7.62 -3.98 -20.46
N GLN A 10 7.43 -3.70 -21.74
CA GLN A 10 7.58 -2.35 -22.30
C GLN A 10 6.61 -1.34 -21.65
N ALA A 11 5.36 -1.75 -21.38
CA ALA A 11 4.40 -0.90 -20.66
C ALA A 11 4.84 -0.59 -19.23
N ARG A 12 5.47 -1.56 -18.53
CA ARG A 12 6.05 -1.36 -17.20
C ARG A 12 7.23 -0.41 -17.22
N GLU A 13 8.13 -0.57 -18.17
CA GLU A 13 9.28 0.33 -18.35
C GLU A 13 8.82 1.76 -18.64
N HIS A 14 7.84 1.93 -19.52
CA HIS A 14 7.24 3.23 -19.81
C HIS A 14 6.56 3.83 -18.56
N MET A 15 5.85 3.03 -17.77
CA MET A 15 5.27 3.49 -16.49
C MET A 15 6.35 4.06 -15.57
N VAL A 16 7.47 3.36 -15.40
CA VAL A 16 8.57 3.83 -14.54
C VAL A 16 9.15 5.15 -15.04
N GLU A 17 9.45 5.26 -16.33
CA GLU A 17 10.08 6.45 -16.89
C GLU A 17 9.13 7.65 -16.96
N ALA A 18 7.92 7.47 -17.49
CA ALA A 18 7.00 8.58 -17.76
C ALA A 18 6.14 8.97 -16.55
N GLN A 19 5.71 7.99 -15.75
CA GLN A 19 4.75 8.26 -14.68
C GLN A 19 5.40 8.40 -13.30
N LEU A 20 6.60 7.83 -13.08
CA LEU A 20 7.29 7.88 -11.80
C LEU A 20 8.49 8.82 -11.84
N ARG A 21 9.53 8.50 -12.62
CA ARG A 21 10.74 9.32 -12.76
C ARG A 21 10.44 10.71 -13.34
N GLY A 22 9.50 10.81 -14.27
CA GLY A 22 9.03 12.08 -14.84
C GLY A 22 8.29 13.01 -13.88
N ARG A 23 8.03 12.53 -12.64
CA ARG A 23 7.45 13.32 -11.54
C ARG A 23 8.49 13.50 -10.43
N ASP A 24 8.15 13.10 -9.21
CA ASP A 24 8.96 13.30 -7.99
C ASP A 24 9.40 12.00 -7.32
N ILE A 25 9.30 10.85 -8.01
CA ILE A 25 9.86 9.60 -7.51
C ILE A 25 11.35 9.54 -7.87
N THR A 26 12.19 9.76 -6.86
CA THR A 26 13.65 9.90 -7.02
C THR A 26 14.44 8.75 -6.40
N ASP A 27 13.86 7.98 -5.48
CA ASP A 27 14.53 6.82 -4.87
C ASP A 27 14.76 5.73 -5.93
N PRO A 28 16.04 5.42 -6.28
CA PRO A 28 16.35 4.42 -7.30
C PRO A 28 15.92 3.01 -6.93
N ARG A 29 15.82 2.69 -5.63
CA ARG A 29 15.35 1.38 -5.16
C ARG A 29 13.86 1.24 -5.37
N VAL A 30 13.08 2.30 -5.10
CA VAL A 30 11.65 2.34 -5.39
C VAL A 30 11.40 2.19 -6.91
N LEU A 31 12.12 2.95 -7.74
CA LEU A 31 12.03 2.84 -9.20
C LEU A 31 12.38 1.42 -9.69
N THR A 32 13.41 0.81 -9.10
CA THR A 32 13.80 -0.58 -9.43
C THR A 32 12.71 -1.58 -9.01
N ALA A 33 12.15 -1.45 -7.81
CA ALA A 33 11.08 -2.31 -7.32
C ALA A 33 9.84 -2.21 -8.23
N MET A 34 9.41 -0.99 -8.57
CA MET A 34 8.29 -0.73 -9.48
C MET A 34 8.54 -1.27 -10.90
N GLY A 35 9.79 -1.23 -11.37
CA GLY A 35 10.23 -1.79 -12.64
C GLY A 35 10.36 -3.32 -12.63
N THR A 36 10.47 -3.95 -11.46
CA THR A 36 10.64 -5.40 -11.31
C THR A 36 9.31 -6.11 -11.08
N VAL A 37 8.50 -5.61 -10.14
CA VAL A 37 7.23 -6.25 -9.73
C VAL A 37 6.21 -6.22 -10.88
N PRO A 38 5.73 -7.39 -11.38
CA PRO A 38 4.83 -7.46 -12.52
C PRO A 38 3.38 -7.11 -12.13
N ARG A 39 3.06 -5.82 -12.09
CA ARG A 39 1.75 -5.31 -11.65
C ARG A 39 0.57 -5.98 -12.36
N HIS A 40 0.71 -6.35 -13.63
CA HIS A 40 -0.32 -7.06 -14.40
C HIS A 40 -0.69 -8.44 -13.84
N ARG A 41 0.15 -9.01 -12.95
CA ARG A 41 -0.15 -10.26 -12.23
C ARG A 41 -1.06 -10.04 -11.01
N PHE A 42 -1.26 -8.79 -10.60
CA PHE A 42 -2.06 -8.38 -9.44
C PHE A 42 -3.42 -7.80 -9.82
N VAL A 43 -3.73 -7.72 -11.09
CA VAL A 43 -5.04 -7.29 -11.61
C VAL A 43 -5.78 -8.49 -12.25
N PRO A 44 -7.13 -8.43 -12.37
CA PRO A 44 -7.89 -9.41 -13.13
C PRO A 44 -7.42 -9.55 -14.59
N ASP A 45 -7.57 -10.72 -15.17
CA ASP A 45 -7.05 -11.05 -16.51
C ASP A 45 -7.59 -10.14 -17.62
N ASP A 46 -8.84 -9.76 -17.54
CA ASP A 46 -9.53 -8.86 -18.47
C ASP A 46 -9.02 -7.41 -18.35
N LEU A 47 -8.46 -7.03 -17.19
CA LEU A 47 -7.92 -5.69 -16.92
C LEU A 47 -6.39 -5.59 -17.10
N ARG A 48 -5.70 -6.67 -17.48
CA ARG A 48 -4.23 -6.68 -17.65
C ARG A 48 -3.71 -5.58 -18.58
N ARG A 49 -4.51 -5.18 -19.58
CA ARG A 49 -4.15 -4.08 -20.50
C ARG A 49 -4.07 -2.73 -19.82
N GLN A 50 -4.79 -2.55 -18.71
CA GLN A 50 -4.85 -1.31 -17.94
C GLN A 50 -3.86 -1.31 -16.76
N ALA A 51 -3.15 -2.43 -16.51
CA ALA A 51 -2.31 -2.58 -15.33
C ALA A 51 -1.26 -1.48 -15.17
N TYR A 52 -0.75 -0.94 -16.27
CA TYR A 52 0.29 0.07 -16.29
C TYR A 52 -0.21 1.47 -16.67
N ALA A 53 -1.53 1.67 -16.75
CA ALA A 53 -2.13 2.99 -16.95
C ALA A 53 -1.91 3.87 -15.71
N ASP A 54 -1.85 5.19 -15.93
CA ASP A 54 -1.66 6.19 -14.87
C ASP A 54 -2.96 6.43 -14.08
N GLY A 55 -3.43 5.41 -13.41
CA GLY A 55 -4.66 5.45 -12.63
C GLY A 55 -4.88 4.20 -11.79
N PRO A 56 -5.87 4.22 -10.87
CA PRO A 56 -6.28 3.05 -10.13
C PRO A 56 -7.00 2.06 -11.05
N VAL A 57 -6.88 0.76 -10.75
CA VAL A 57 -7.64 -0.30 -11.43
C VAL A 57 -8.62 -0.90 -10.43
N ARG A 58 -9.89 -1.01 -10.82
CA ARG A 58 -10.93 -1.62 -9.99
C ARG A 58 -10.72 -3.13 -9.86
N LEU A 59 -10.86 -3.62 -8.66
CA LEU A 59 -10.86 -5.02 -8.31
C LEU A 59 -12.27 -5.47 -7.91
N GLU A 60 -12.43 -6.75 -7.68
CA GLU A 60 -13.67 -7.28 -7.10
C GLU A 60 -13.92 -6.70 -5.70
N LYS A 61 -15.19 -6.83 -5.24
CA LYS A 61 -15.63 -6.40 -3.89
C LYS A 61 -15.41 -4.92 -3.58
N GLY A 62 -15.48 -4.06 -4.60
CA GLY A 62 -15.35 -2.61 -4.43
C GLY A 62 -13.95 -2.14 -4.03
N GLN A 63 -12.95 -3.01 -4.16
CA GLN A 63 -11.55 -2.65 -3.92
C GLN A 63 -10.88 -2.11 -5.17
N THR A 64 -9.72 -1.50 -5.01
CA THR A 64 -8.88 -1.01 -6.12
C THR A 64 -7.43 -1.34 -5.86
N ILE A 65 -6.67 -1.54 -6.93
CA ILE A 65 -5.22 -1.43 -6.88
C ILE A 65 -4.88 0.04 -7.17
N SER A 66 -4.16 0.68 -6.26
CA SER A 66 -3.85 2.12 -6.33
C SER A 66 -3.06 2.47 -7.60
N GLN A 67 -3.18 3.71 -8.06
CA GLN A 67 -2.37 4.26 -9.16
C GLN A 67 -0.88 3.96 -8.93
N PRO A 68 -0.11 3.59 -9.97
CA PRO A 68 1.32 3.29 -9.83
C PRO A 68 2.12 4.39 -9.12
N TYR A 69 1.85 5.65 -9.46
CA TYR A 69 2.49 6.80 -8.82
C TYR A 69 2.24 6.83 -7.30
N ILE A 70 1.02 6.60 -6.86
CA ILE A 70 0.68 6.60 -5.42
C ILE A 70 1.37 5.44 -4.68
N VAL A 71 1.44 4.26 -5.28
CA VAL A 71 2.20 3.11 -4.72
C VAL A 71 3.68 3.46 -4.54
N ALA A 72 4.31 4.06 -5.55
CA ALA A 72 5.70 4.47 -5.51
C ALA A 72 5.94 5.60 -4.49
N LEU A 73 5.06 6.62 -4.46
CA LEU A 73 5.14 7.73 -3.52
C LEU A 73 5.05 7.24 -2.08
N MET A 74 4.07 6.38 -1.76
CA MET A 74 3.94 5.81 -0.41
C MET A 74 5.17 5.00 -0.02
N ALA A 75 5.73 4.19 -0.93
CA ALA A 75 6.95 3.44 -0.67
C ALA A 75 8.16 4.36 -0.45
N GLN A 76 8.33 5.42 -1.24
CA GLN A 76 9.41 6.41 -1.10
C GLN A 76 9.32 7.17 0.24
N LEU A 77 8.11 7.53 0.68
CA LEU A 77 7.89 8.26 1.94
C LEU A 77 8.25 7.44 3.18
N LEU A 78 8.35 6.13 3.08
CA LEU A 78 8.81 5.26 4.16
C LEU A 78 10.34 5.29 4.33
N GLU A 79 11.10 5.74 3.34
CA GLU A 79 12.57 5.88 3.39
C GLU A 79 13.25 4.59 3.88
N LEU A 80 12.91 3.46 3.25
CA LEU A 80 13.40 2.13 3.63
C LEU A 80 14.86 1.95 3.21
N GLU A 81 15.67 1.30 4.03
CA GLU A 81 17.08 1.00 3.76
C GLU A 81 17.34 -0.47 3.46
N GLY A 82 16.36 -1.35 3.70
CA GLY A 82 16.40 -2.77 3.35
C GLY A 82 16.33 -3.72 4.54
N GLU A 83 16.62 -3.24 5.74
CA GLU A 83 16.68 -4.06 6.97
C GLU A 83 15.40 -3.98 7.81
N GLU A 84 14.46 -3.12 7.42
CA GLU A 84 13.26 -2.85 8.20
C GLU A 84 12.24 -3.98 8.13
N THR A 85 11.51 -4.14 9.23
CA THR A 85 10.20 -4.79 9.24
C THR A 85 9.12 -3.74 8.99
N VAL A 86 8.35 -3.92 7.93
CA VAL A 86 7.26 -3.02 7.52
C VAL A 86 5.92 -3.61 7.91
N LEU A 87 5.02 -2.78 8.45
CA LEU A 87 3.61 -3.10 8.62
C LEU A 87 2.78 -2.41 7.54
N GLU A 88 2.07 -3.18 6.74
CA GLU A 88 1.09 -2.71 5.76
C GLU A 88 -0.34 -2.97 6.25
N ILE A 89 -1.20 -1.96 6.16
CA ILE A 89 -2.62 -2.05 6.49
C ILE A 89 -3.44 -1.95 5.21
N GLY A 90 -4.11 -3.03 4.82
CA GLY A 90 -4.87 -3.14 3.59
C GLY A 90 -4.10 -3.84 2.47
N THR A 91 -3.99 -5.16 2.54
CA THR A 91 -3.27 -5.96 1.52
C THR A 91 -3.90 -5.83 0.13
N GLY A 92 -5.22 -5.88 0.05
CA GLY A 92 -5.96 -5.82 -1.19
C GLY A 92 -5.49 -6.86 -2.22
N SER A 93 -4.91 -6.39 -3.34
CA SER A 93 -4.35 -7.27 -4.38
C SER A 93 -3.02 -7.92 -4.00
N GLY A 94 -2.30 -7.38 -3.01
CA GLY A 94 -0.93 -7.73 -2.64
C GLY A 94 0.16 -6.99 -3.42
N TYR A 95 -0.19 -6.06 -4.33
CA TYR A 95 0.81 -5.37 -5.15
C TYR A 95 1.72 -4.45 -4.34
N GLN A 96 1.16 -3.63 -3.44
CA GLN A 96 1.96 -2.77 -2.56
C GLN A 96 2.88 -3.61 -1.66
N ALA A 97 2.37 -4.71 -1.08
CA ALA A 97 3.15 -5.66 -0.28
C ALA A 97 4.33 -6.25 -1.09
N ALA A 98 4.09 -6.63 -2.36
CA ALA A 98 5.16 -7.12 -3.24
C ALA A 98 6.23 -6.06 -3.51
N VAL A 99 5.85 -4.80 -3.75
CA VAL A 99 6.79 -3.68 -3.91
C VAL A 99 7.60 -3.46 -2.64
N LEU A 100 6.94 -3.42 -1.47
CA LEU A 100 7.61 -3.24 -0.17
C LEU A 100 8.59 -4.37 0.15
N SER A 101 8.29 -5.60 -0.24
CA SER A 101 9.18 -6.75 -0.02
C SER A 101 10.49 -6.68 -0.79
N MET A 102 10.56 -5.86 -1.84
CA MET A 102 11.80 -5.56 -2.57
C MET A 102 12.67 -4.52 -1.84
N LEU A 103 12.08 -3.80 -0.88
CA LEU A 103 12.69 -2.66 -0.20
C LEU A 103 12.97 -2.90 1.28
N ALA A 104 12.43 -3.98 1.85
CA ALA A 104 12.48 -4.29 3.28
C ALA A 104 12.97 -5.72 3.55
N ALA A 105 13.35 -6.02 4.79
CA ALA A 105 13.70 -7.37 5.22
C ALA A 105 12.45 -8.25 5.40
N LYS A 106 11.37 -7.69 5.94
CA LYS A 106 10.09 -8.39 6.19
C LYS A 106 8.92 -7.44 6.01
N VAL A 107 7.79 -7.95 5.51
CA VAL A 107 6.52 -7.22 5.41
C VAL A 107 5.42 -8.03 6.08
N TYR A 108 4.79 -7.48 7.10
CA TYR A 108 3.51 -7.95 7.61
C TYR A 108 2.41 -7.13 6.95
N SER A 109 1.46 -7.81 6.31
CA SER A 109 0.36 -7.15 5.58
C SER A 109 -0.98 -7.62 6.13
N LEU A 110 -1.79 -6.68 6.63
CA LEU A 110 -3.06 -6.98 7.28
C LEU A 110 -4.23 -6.73 6.34
N GLU A 111 -5.09 -7.73 6.19
CA GLU A 111 -6.33 -7.63 5.41
C GLU A 111 -7.51 -8.09 6.26
N ARG A 112 -8.58 -7.28 6.31
CA ARG A 112 -9.76 -7.62 7.11
C ARG A 112 -10.77 -8.53 6.40
N ILE A 113 -10.70 -8.63 5.07
CA ILE A 113 -11.60 -9.44 4.27
C ILE A 113 -10.95 -10.82 4.04
N PRO A 114 -11.46 -11.91 4.67
CA PRO A 114 -10.80 -13.21 4.68
C PRO A 114 -10.44 -13.74 3.30
N GLU A 115 -11.36 -13.57 2.34
CA GLU A 115 -11.15 -14.04 0.97
C GLU A 115 -10.04 -13.28 0.27
N LEU A 116 -9.94 -11.95 0.46
CA LEU A 116 -8.86 -11.15 -0.12
C LEU A 116 -7.51 -11.50 0.53
N ALA A 117 -7.48 -11.67 1.85
CA ALA A 117 -6.28 -12.10 2.57
C ALA A 117 -5.73 -13.41 1.99
N ARG A 118 -6.60 -14.41 1.84
CA ARG A 118 -6.22 -15.72 1.27
C ARG A 118 -5.73 -15.59 -0.18
N LEU A 119 -6.47 -14.87 -1.04
CA LEU A 119 -6.11 -14.70 -2.46
C LEU A 119 -4.78 -13.95 -2.62
N ALA A 120 -4.54 -12.92 -1.81
CA ALA A 120 -3.28 -12.17 -1.82
C ALA A 120 -2.11 -13.03 -1.33
N ALA A 121 -2.28 -13.78 -0.23
CA ALA A 121 -1.26 -14.69 0.30
C ALA A 121 -0.87 -15.76 -0.73
N ASP A 122 -1.86 -16.40 -1.37
CA ASP A 122 -1.62 -17.42 -2.40
C ASP A 122 -0.89 -16.83 -3.61
N LYS A 123 -1.28 -15.64 -4.04
CA LYS A 123 -0.66 -14.93 -5.17
C LYS A 123 0.79 -14.55 -4.87
N LEU A 124 1.04 -13.95 -3.72
CA LEU A 124 2.38 -13.53 -3.30
C LEU A 124 3.32 -14.73 -3.20
N ARG A 125 2.89 -15.82 -2.57
CA ARG A 125 3.65 -17.07 -2.50
C ARG A 125 3.94 -17.65 -3.89
N THR A 126 2.94 -17.70 -4.79
CA THR A 126 3.10 -18.22 -6.15
C THR A 126 4.07 -17.38 -6.98
N LEU A 127 4.18 -16.10 -6.70
CA LEU A 127 5.09 -15.17 -7.38
C LEU A 127 6.46 -15.06 -6.70
N GLY A 128 6.71 -15.79 -5.59
CA GLY A 128 8.00 -15.85 -4.89
C GLY A 128 8.28 -14.66 -3.96
N TYR A 129 7.24 -13.97 -3.44
CA TYR A 129 7.41 -12.88 -2.47
C TYR A 129 7.40 -13.41 -1.03
N ASP A 130 8.37 -14.27 -0.69
CA ASP A 130 8.42 -15.01 0.59
C ASP A 130 8.66 -14.12 1.82
N LYS A 131 9.10 -12.87 1.62
CA LYS A 131 9.25 -11.88 2.68
C LYS A 131 7.92 -11.29 3.17
N VAL A 132 6.81 -11.54 2.44
CA VAL A 132 5.48 -11.03 2.81
C VAL A 132 4.71 -12.09 3.59
N GLU A 133 4.17 -11.67 4.73
CA GLU A 133 3.23 -12.46 5.52
C GLU A 133 1.89 -11.73 5.58
N VAL A 134 0.86 -12.33 4.98
CA VAL A 134 -0.49 -11.79 4.98
C VAL A 134 -1.27 -12.39 6.14
N LEU A 135 -1.86 -11.50 6.97
CA LEU A 135 -2.64 -11.88 8.14
C LEU A 135 -4.06 -11.31 8.02
N GLU A 136 -5.05 -12.17 8.29
CA GLU A 136 -6.47 -11.78 8.36
C GLU A 136 -6.75 -11.10 9.69
N ARG A 137 -6.83 -9.74 9.69
CA ARG A 137 -7.05 -8.94 10.91
C ARG A 137 -7.68 -7.58 10.61
N ASP A 138 -8.27 -6.98 11.64
CA ASP A 138 -8.57 -5.54 11.65
C ASP A 138 -7.27 -4.75 11.75
N GLY A 139 -6.80 -4.23 10.61
CA GLY A 139 -5.54 -3.51 10.54
C GLY A 139 -5.53 -2.16 11.27
N SER A 140 -6.70 -1.60 11.64
CA SER A 140 -6.75 -0.35 12.40
C SER A 140 -6.17 -0.47 13.82
N ASN A 141 -6.05 -1.70 14.33
CA ASN A 141 -5.40 -2.03 15.61
C ASN A 141 -3.87 -2.23 15.47
N GLY A 142 -3.36 -2.28 14.23
CA GLY A 142 -1.97 -2.65 13.98
C GLY A 142 -1.68 -4.13 14.27
N LEU A 143 -0.42 -4.42 14.58
CA LEU A 143 0.08 -5.77 14.88
C LEU A 143 1.10 -5.67 16.04
N PRO A 144 0.62 -5.50 17.28
CA PRO A 144 1.46 -5.17 18.44
C PRO A 144 2.49 -6.27 18.78
N GLU A 145 2.21 -7.53 18.43
CA GLU A 145 3.12 -8.66 18.70
C GLU A 145 4.46 -8.59 17.94
N HIS A 146 4.54 -7.75 16.91
CA HIS A 146 5.75 -7.52 16.12
C HIS A 146 6.24 -6.06 16.18
N ALA A 147 5.60 -5.22 17.01
CA ALA A 147 6.03 -3.83 17.23
C ALA A 147 7.34 -3.80 18.07
N PRO A 148 8.13 -2.71 17.99
CA PRO A 148 7.88 -1.49 17.23
C PRO A 148 8.33 -1.56 15.76
N TYR A 149 7.70 -0.74 14.89
CA TYR A 149 7.98 -0.68 13.45
C TYR A 149 8.70 0.61 13.06
N LEU A 150 9.74 0.50 12.24
CA LEU A 150 10.35 1.66 11.59
C LEU A 150 9.49 2.21 10.44
N ALA A 151 8.64 1.38 9.86
CA ALA A 151 7.76 1.79 8.77
C ALA A 151 6.38 1.14 8.86
N ILE A 152 5.34 2.00 8.82
CA ILE A 152 3.93 1.59 8.72
C ILE A 152 3.31 2.31 7.52
N VAL A 153 2.59 1.58 6.67
CA VAL A 153 1.85 2.14 5.55
C VAL A 153 0.39 1.70 5.60
N VAL A 154 -0.52 2.63 5.38
CA VAL A 154 -1.97 2.38 5.35
C VAL A 154 -2.49 2.65 3.95
N THR A 155 -3.03 1.64 3.28
CA THR A 155 -3.54 1.72 1.91
C THR A 155 -5.05 1.92 1.84
N ALA A 156 -5.63 2.41 2.91
CA ALA A 156 -7.04 2.79 3.04
C ALA A 156 -7.16 4.09 3.85
N ALA A 157 -8.17 4.91 3.58
CA ALA A 157 -8.31 6.22 4.19
C ALA A 157 -8.97 6.16 5.58
N ALA A 158 -8.30 6.70 6.58
CA ALA A 158 -8.84 6.83 7.94
C ALA A 158 -9.46 8.21 8.19
N PRO A 159 -10.46 8.33 9.08
CA PRO A 159 -11.00 9.64 9.47
C PRO A 159 -9.96 10.49 10.23
N LYS A 160 -9.06 9.82 10.90
CA LYS A 160 -7.83 10.33 11.56
C LYS A 160 -6.81 9.20 11.64
N PRO A 161 -5.51 9.48 11.76
CA PRO A 161 -4.52 8.40 11.91
C PRO A 161 -4.86 7.54 13.14
N PRO A 162 -4.97 6.20 13.00
CA PRO A 162 -5.26 5.33 14.13
C PRO A 162 -4.18 5.43 15.20
N GLU A 163 -4.60 5.66 16.45
CA GLU A 163 -3.69 5.83 17.60
C GLU A 163 -2.80 4.60 17.80
N PRO A 164 -3.34 3.35 17.73
CA PRO A 164 -2.51 2.16 17.86
C PRO A 164 -1.35 2.08 16.85
N LEU A 165 -1.49 2.63 15.64
CA LEU A 165 -0.41 2.63 14.65
C LEU A 165 0.69 3.63 15.03
N LYS A 166 0.34 4.79 15.61
CA LYS A 166 1.34 5.75 16.10
C LYS A 166 2.09 5.23 17.32
N GLU A 167 1.40 4.52 18.21
CA GLU A 167 1.99 3.89 19.39
C GLU A 167 3.00 2.80 18.98
N GLN A 168 2.69 2.03 17.94
CA GLN A 168 3.52 0.95 17.42
C GLN A 168 4.73 1.42 16.56
N LEU A 169 4.88 2.74 16.32
CA LEU A 169 6.09 3.27 15.68
C LEU A 169 7.29 3.18 16.61
N ALA A 170 8.41 2.73 16.06
CA ALA A 170 9.73 2.87 16.67
C ALA A 170 10.15 4.36 16.77
N PRO A 171 11.12 4.73 17.60
CA PRO A 171 11.87 5.97 17.41
C PRO A 171 12.39 6.04 15.97
N GLU A 172 12.34 7.23 15.35
CA GLU A 172 12.65 7.51 13.94
C GLU A 172 11.75 6.79 12.92
N GLY A 173 10.68 6.12 13.40
CA GLY A 173 9.70 5.44 12.55
C GLY A 173 8.79 6.39 11.78
N ARG A 174 8.28 5.91 10.64
CA ARG A 174 7.40 6.64 9.72
C ARG A 174 6.08 5.90 9.55
N LEU A 175 4.98 6.65 9.63
CA LEU A 175 3.64 6.18 9.27
C LEU A 175 3.16 7.01 8.07
N VAL A 176 2.83 6.33 6.98
CA VAL A 176 2.23 6.93 5.79
C VAL A 176 0.78 6.49 5.70
N VAL A 177 -0.15 7.46 5.74
CA VAL A 177 -1.58 7.18 5.86
C VAL A 177 -2.43 8.22 5.13
N PRO A 178 -3.42 7.82 4.32
CA PRO A 178 -4.45 8.73 3.81
C PRO A 178 -5.42 9.12 4.93
N VAL A 179 -5.64 10.41 5.12
CA VAL A 179 -6.52 10.94 6.18
C VAL A 179 -7.57 11.87 5.59
N GLY A 180 -8.82 11.70 5.99
CA GLY A 180 -9.92 12.56 5.56
C GLY A 180 -11.20 11.80 5.30
N SER A 181 -12.21 12.54 4.78
CA SER A 181 -13.52 12.01 4.45
C SER A 181 -13.59 11.48 3.00
N GLN A 182 -14.77 11.00 2.61
CA GLN A 182 -15.02 10.63 1.22
C GLN A 182 -15.00 11.83 0.25
N GLU A 183 -15.16 13.06 0.77
CA GLU A 183 -15.15 14.31 0.00
C GLU A 183 -13.73 14.83 -0.27
N GLY A 184 -12.75 14.39 0.51
CA GLY A 184 -11.35 14.76 0.34
C GLY A 184 -10.44 14.09 1.35
N GLN A 185 -9.33 13.59 0.85
CA GLN A 185 -8.31 12.93 1.66
C GLN A 185 -6.94 13.52 1.33
N ILE A 186 -6.09 13.59 2.33
CA ILE A 186 -4.69 13.98 2.18
C ILE A 186 -3.83 12.81 2.60
N LEU A 187 -2.84 12.47 1.78
CA LEU A 187 -1.77 11.57 2.19
C LEU A 187 -0.91 12.30 3.21
N GLU A 188 -0.77 11.73 4.39
CA GLU A 188 0.04 12.26 5.48
C GLU A 188 1.21 11.34 5.75
N ARG A 189 2.36 11.95 6.10
CA ARG A 189 3.49 11.27 6.69
C ARG A 189 3.65 11.72 8.14
N TRP A 190 3.67 10.78 9.05
CA TRP A 190 3.96 10.98 10.46
C TRP A 190 5.34 10.41 10.78
N ARG A 191 6.13 11.16 11.53
CA ARG A 191 7.44 10.72 12.03
C ARG A 191 7.47 10.75 13.53
N LYS A 192 8.04 9.72 14.14
CA LYS A 192 8.26 9.66 15.59
C LYS A 192 9.75 9.96 15.84
N GLY A 193 10.06 11.10 16.41
CA GLY A 193 11.44 11.44 16.73
C GLY A 193 12.00 10.58 17.87
N GLU A 194 13.31 10.67 18.08
CA GLU A 194 14.05 9.89 19.10
C GLU A 194 13.43 9.92 20.49
N ARG A 195 12.88 11.08 20.89
CA ARG A 195 12.25 11.29 22.21
C ARG A 195 10.74 11.02 22.22
N GLY A 196 10.21 10.38 21.15
CA GLY A 196 8.81 10.00 21.03
C GLY A 196 7.87 11.11 20.53
N ALA A 197 8.35 12.33 20.28
CA ALA A 197 7.54 13.39 19.71
C ALA A 197 7.11 13.04 18.28
N LEU A 198 5.83 13.26 17.98
CA LEU A 198 5.27 13.03 16.65
C LEU A 198 5.25 14.34 15.86
N SER A 199 5.72 14.30 14.63
CA SER A 199 5.57 15.36 13.62
C SER A 199 4.72 14.87 12.47
N GLN A 200 3.98 15.78 11.82
CA GLN A 200 3.09 15.50 10.70
C GLN A 200 3.47 16.34 9.50
N GLU A 201 3.44 15.73 8.33
CA GLU A 201 3.61 16.38 7.04
C GLU A 201 2.43 16.01 6.13
N ARG A 202 1.85 17.01 5.47
CA ARG A 202 0.79 16.82 4.47
C ARG A 202 1.41 16.77 3.09
N ILE A 203 1.26 15.65 2.39
CA ILE A 203 1.99 15.37 1.16
C ILE A 203 1.17 15.77 -0.08
N ALA A 204 0.02 15.13 -0.30
CA ALA A 204 -0.76 15.31 -1.53
C ALA A 204 -2.23 14.95 -1.32
N PRO A 205 -3.16 15.52 -2.12
CA PRO A 205 -4.53 15.04 -2.22
C PRO A 205 -4.56 13.64 -2.82
N VAL A 206 -5.38 12.76 -2.24
CA VAL A 206 -5.53 11.35 -2.67
C VAL A 206 -6.97 10.87 -2.57
N ALA A 207 -7.27 9.72 -3.17
CA ALA A 207 -8.56 9.05 -3.05
C ALA A 207 -8.36 7.56 -2.80
N PHE A 208 -8.72 7.11 -1.61
CA PHE A 208 -8.66 5.72 -1.17
C PHE A 208 -10.03 5.22 -0.71
N VAL A 209 -10.19 3.90 -0.73
CA VAL A 209 -11.30 3.23 -0.04
C VAL A 209 -11.20 3.47 1.47
N PRO A 210 -12.32 3.47 2.22
CA PRO A 210 -12.28 3.73 3.65
C PRO A 210 -11.56 2.61 4.41
N LEU A 211 -10.72 2.98 5.38
CA LEU A 211 -10.19 2.06 6.39
C LEU A 211 -11.33 1.70 7.34
N MET A 212 -11.85 0.48 7.19
CA MET A 212 -12.91 -0.03 8.06
C MET A 212 -12.31 -0.76 9.25
N GLY A 213 -12.76 -0.47 10.46
CA GLY A 213 -12.27 -1.13 11.66
C GLY A 213 -12.55 -0.34 12.94
N GLU A 214 -12.01 -0.83 14.04
CA GLU A 214 -12.24 -0.27 15.38
C GLU A 214 -11.75 1.20 15.49
N HIS A 215 -10.57 1.48 14.92
CA HIS A 215 -9.96 2.81 14.90
C HIS A 215 -10.07 3.50 13.52
N GLY A 216 -10.87 2.92 12.61
CA GLY A 216 -11.21 3.47 11.30
C GLY A 216 -12.65 3.96 11.24
N TRP A 217 -13.24 3.84 10.04
CA TRP A 217 -14.66 4.09 9.82
C TRP A 217 -15.50 2.96 10.44
N LYS A 218 -16.60 3.34 11.09
CA LYS A 218 -17.54 2.34 11.61
C LYS A 218 -18.25 1.66 10.46
N THR A 219 -18.51 0.36 10.60
CA THR A 219 -19.31 -0.40 9.64
C THR A 219 -20.71 0.17 9.64
N ASP A 220 -21.06 0.92 8.62
CA ASP A 220 -22.45 1.17 8.26
C ASP A 220 -22.82 0.09 7.24
N HIS A 221 -23.89 -0.65 7.49
CA HIS A 221 -24.35 -1.78 6.65
C HIS A 221 -24.69 -1.39 5.20
N ARG A 222 -24.65 -0.12 4.87
CA ARG A 222 -24.87 0.36 3.50
C ARG A 222 -23.56 0.32 2.71
N PRO A 223 -23.57 -0.29 1.49
CA PRO A 223 -22.41 -0.24 0.60
C PRO A 223 -22.01 1.21 0.28
N PHE A 224 -20.72 1.46 0.10
CA PHE A 224 -20.15 2.77 -0.23
C PHE A 224 -20.85 3.47 -1.41
N TRP A 225 -21.31 2.73 -2.42
CA TRP A 225 -22.03 3.23 -3.61
C TRP A 225 -23.54 3.44 -3.42
N ALA A 226 -24.07 3.16 -2.25
CA ALA A 226 -25.52 3.28 -1.92
C ALA A 226 -25.83 4.42 -0.94
N ARG A 227 -24.90 5.34 -0.73
CA ARG A 227 -25.09 6.58 0.04
C ARG A 227 -25.31 7.76 -0.85
#